data_7e74b47f1d5b35772f588cebe723aff1
#
_entry.id   7e74b47f1d5b35772f588cebe723aff1
#
_cell.length_a   1.000
_cell.length_b   1.000
_cell.length_c   1.000
_cell.angle_alpha   90.00
_cell.angle_beta   90.00
_cell.angle_gamma   90.00
#
_symmetry.space_group_name_H-M   'P 1'
#
loop_
_entity.id
_entity.type
_entity.pdbx_description
1 polymer ?
#
loop_
_entity_poly.entity_id
_entity_poly.type
_entity_poly.pdbx_seq_one_letter_code
_entity_poly.pdbx_strand_id
1 'polypeptide(L)'
;MAATEATAERAGDALVLAGALDRAAAAALWPTASRMLVGAQRIVLTKVTSVDSAGLALLAELAARMRAAGAAPHIEGEPAGLSELRTAYRLTSGLDFPGAPTP
;
A
#
# COMPACT_ATOMS: atom_id res chain seq x y z
N MET A 1 -6.65 -25.98 4.03
CA MET A 1 -6.71 -25.13 3.39
C MET A 1 -5.95 -24.15 3.71
N ALA A 2 -5.21 -23.82 3.16
CA ALA A 2 -4.41 -22.79 3.51
C ALA A 2 -5.05 -21.53 3.17
N ALA A 3 -5.14 -20.67 4.07
CA ALA A 3 -5.54 -19.34 3.78
C ALA A 3 -4.53 -18.75 2.82
N THR A 4 -5.02 -17.98 1.90
CA THR A 4 -4.14 -17.22 1.01
C THR A 4 -3.40 -16.20 1.85
N GLU A 5 -2.12 -16.36 1.98
CA GLU A 5 -1.33 -15.41 2.75
C GLU A 5 -1.00 -14.21 1.90
N ALA A 6 -1.08 -13.05 2.51
CA ALA A 6 -0.64 -11.84 1.84
C ALA A 6 0.89 -11.85 1.72
N THR A 7 1.39 -11.35 0.60
CA THR A 7 2.83 -11.32 0.34
C THR A 7 3.25 -9.95 -0.15
N ALA A 8 4.55 -9.66 0.03
CA ALA A 8 5.18 -8.46 -0.51
C ALA A 8 6.44 -8.87 -1.24
N GLU A 9 6.61 -8.39 -2.46
CA GLU A 9 7.77 -8.69 -3.29
C GLU A 9 8.24 -7.41 -3.98
N ARG A 10 9.53 -7.36 -4.25
CA ARG A 10 10.09 -6.25 -5.02
C ARG A 10 10.34 -6.70 -6.44
N ALA A 11 9.84 -5.94 -7.40
CA ALA A 11 10.04 -6.21 -8.82
C ALA A 11 10.45 -4.91 -9.49
N GLY A 12 11.73 -4.77 -9.82
CA GLY A 12 12.25 -3.54 -10.38
C GLY A 12 12.04 -2.38 -9.42
N ASP A 13 11.32 -1.34 -9.85
CA ASP A 13 10.98 -0.18 -9.01
C ASP A 13 9.62 -0.34 -8.33
N ALA A 14 9.02 -1.53 -8.40
CA ALA A 14 7.68 -1.76 -7.85
C ALA A 14 7.72 -2.62 -6.61
N LEU A 15 6.96 -2.22 -5.60
CA LEU A 15 6.61 -3.07 -4.48
C LEU A 15 5.29 -3.74 -4.84
N VAL A 16 5.29 -5.06 -4.98
CA VAL A 16 4.12 -5.83 -5.41
C VAL A 16 3.53 -6.52 -4.20
N LEU A 17 2.28 -6.21 -3.88
CA LEU A 17 1.55 -6.83 -2.80
C LEU A 17 0.51 -7.78 -3.38
N ALA A 18 0.19 -8.83 -2.63
CA ALA A 18 -0.78 -9.83 -3.07
C ALA A 18 -1.56 -10.34 -1.87
N GLY A 19 -2.77 -10.83 -2.13
CA GLY A 19 -3.63 -11.41 -1.10
C GLY A 19 -4.54 -10.38 -0.45
N ALA A 20 -5.17 -10.75 0.65
CA ALA A 20 -6.06 -9.86 1.37
C ALA A 20 -5.24 -9.01 2.34
N LEU A 21 -5.39 -7.69 2.24
CA LEU A 21 -4.68 -6.77 3.13
C LEU A 21 -5.58 -6.40 4.30
N ASP A 22 -5.60 -7.27 5.29
CA ASP A 22 -6.34 -7.07 6.52
C ASP A 22 -5.37 -6.77 7.67
N ARG A 23 -5.90 -6.72 8.90
CA ARG A 23 -5.08 -6.38 10.06
C ARG A 23 -3.91 -7.35 10.24
N ALA A 24 -4.18 -8.65 10.10
CA ALA A 24 -3.13 -9.65 10.27
C ALA A 24 -2.05 -9.50 9.19
N ALA A 25 -2.49 -9.28 7.95
CA ALA A 25 -1.57 -9.07 6.84
C ALA A 25 -0.75 -7.80 7.04
N ALA A 26 -1.39 -6.71 7.47
CA ALA A 26 -0.68 -5.45 7.69
C ALA A 26 0.43 -5.62 8.73
N ALA A 27 0.12 -6.30 9.83
CA ALA A 27 1.12 -6.55 10.87
C ALA A 27 2.24 -7.44 10.37
N ALA A 28 1.90 -8.49 9.61
CA ALA A 28 2.89 -9.45 9.11
C ALA A 28 3.78 -8.85 8.03
N LEU A 29 3.21 -8.02 7.15
CA LEU A 29 3.94 -7.50 6.00
C LEU A 29 4.78 -6.26 6.32
N TRP A 30 4.42 -5.53 7.37
CA TRP A 30 5.08 -4.26 7.66
C TRP A 30 6.61 -4.36 7.72
N PRO A 31 7.21 -5.31 8.47
CA PRO A 31 8.67 -5.37 8.53
C PRO A 31 9.32 -5.66 7.18
N THR A 32 8.72 -6.56 6.39
CA THR A 32 9.26 -6.94 5.09
C THR A 32 9.08 -5.82 4.09
N ALA A 33 7.86 -5.30 3.99
CA ALA A 33 7.54 -4.27 2.99
C ALA A 33 8.32 -2.99 3.26
N SER A 34 8.46 -2.59 4.52
CA SER A 34 9.18 -1.36 4.83
C SER A 34 10.65 -1.45 4.42
N ARG A 35 11.24 -2.64 4.47
CA ARG A 35 12.63 -2.82 4.03
C ARG A 35 12.78 -2.84 2.51
N MET A 36 11.68 -3.07 1.78
CA MET A 36 11.69 -3.14 0.32
C MET A 36 11.49 -1.81 -0.35
N LEU A 37 11.39 -0.72 0.41
CA LEU A 37 11.00 0.58 -0.15
C LEU A 37 12.15 1.35 -0.79
N VAL A 38 13.38 0.97 -0.54
CA VAL A 38 14.54 1.72 -1.07
C VAL A 38 14.50 1.68 -2.60
N GLY A 39 14.37 2.85 -3.23
CA GLY A 39 14.31 2.95 -4.69
C GLY A 39 12.97 2.60 -5.29
N ALA A 40 11.96 2.26 -4.49
CA ALA A 40 10.63 1.93 -5.01
C ALA A 40 9.93 3.20 -5.48
N GLN A 41 9.28 3.11 -6.64
CA GLN A 41 8.52 4.22 -7.22
C GLN A 41 7.05 3.90 -7.35
N ARG A 42 6.68 2.61 -7.25
CA ARG A 42 5.30 2.16 -7.46
C ARG A 42 4.91 1.15 -6.40
N ILE A 43 3.63 1.13 -6.06
CA ILE A 43 3.04 0.07 -5.26
C ILE A 43 1.98 -0.59 -6.14
N VAL A 44 2.15 -1.89 -6.42
CA VAL A 44 1.28 -2.63 -7.34
C VAL A 44 0.32 -3.48 -6.52
N LEU A 45 -0.98 -3.27 -6.73
CA LEU A 45 -2.04 -3.93 -5.99
C LEU A 45 -2.91 -4.82 -6.88
N THR A 46 -2.46 -5.11 -8.10
CA THR A 46 -3.27 -5.90 -9.04
C THR A 46 -3.50 -7.32 -8.57
N LYS A 47 -2.68 -7.83 -7.64
CA LYS A 47 -2.84 -9.17 -7.07
C LYS A 47 -3.45 -9.13 -5.66
N VAL A 48 -3.82 -7.95 -5.17
CA VAL A 48 -4.48 -7.81 -3.88
C VAL A 48 -5.97 -8.09 -4.08
N THR A 49 -6.53 -8.94 -3.24
CA THR A 49 -7.93 -9.34 -3.38
C THR A 49 -8.88 -8.42 -2.64
N SER A 50 -8.44 -7.83 -1.54
CA SER A 50 -9.27 -6.91 -0.76
C SER A 50 -8.40 -6.08 0.17
N VAL A 51 -8.92 -4.93 0.59
CA VAL A 51 -8.24 -4.02 1.53
C VAL A 51 -9.26 -3.58 2.56
N ASP A 52 -8.94 -3.74 3.84
CA ASP A 52 -9.73 -3.14 4.91
C ASP A 52 -9.00 -1.90 5.46
N SER A 53 -9.51 -1.31 6.54
CA SER A 53 -8.93 -0.08 7.08
C SER A 53 -7.49 -0.30 7.56
N ALA A 54 -7.17 -1.47 8.09
CA ALA A 54 -5.79 -1.76 8.50
C ALA A 54 -4.88 -1.91 7.29
N GLY A 55 -5.37 -2.54 6.22
CA GLY A 55 -4.64 -2.64 4.96
C GLY A 55 -4.42 -1.27 4.34
N LEU A 56 -5.43 -0.41 4.39
CA LEU A 56 -5.27 0.95 3.90
C LEU A 56 -4.21 1.70 4.70
N ALA A 57 -4.18 1.54 6.03
CA ALA A 57 -3.18 2.18 6.86
C ALA A 57 -1.77 1.72 6.49
N LEU A 58 -1.61 0.41 6.21
CA LEU A 58 -0.34 -0.11 5.73
C LEU A 58 0.09 0.58 4.43
N LEU A 59 -0.83 0.64 3.46
CA LEU A 59 -0.52 1.25 2.16
C LEU A 59 -0.21 2.73 2.29
N ALA A 60 -0.96 3.45 3.10
CA ALA A 60 -0.74 4.88 3.30
C ALA A 60 0.61 5.15 3.95
N GLU A 61 1.00 4.31 4.90
CA GLU A 61 2.29 4.45 5.56
C GLU A 61 3.44 4.15 4.61
N LEU A 62 3.31 3.10 3.78
CA LEU A 62 4.31 2.78 2.78
C LEU A 62 4.47 3.92 1.79
N ALA A 63 3.35 4.48 1.32
CA ALA A 63 3.38 5.61 0.40
C ALA A 63 4.03 6.84 1.04
N ALA A 64 3.73 7.10 2.31
CA ALA A 64 4.32 8.22 3.03
C ALA A 64 5.84 8.08 3.15
N ARG A 65 6.32 6.87 3.39
CA ARG A 65 7.77 6.64 3.48
C ARG A 65 8.45 6.80 2.12
N MET A 66 7.77 6.40 1.05
CA MET A 66 8.30 6.62 -0.30
C MET A 66 8.41 8.12 -0.59
N ARG A 67 7.38 8.91 -0.21
CA ARG A 67 7.43 10.37 -0.38
C ARG A 67 8.56 11.00 0.44
N ALA A 68 8.74 10.52 1.66
CA ALA A 68 9.81 11.02 2.52
C ALA A 68 11.19 10.74 1.92
N ALA A 69 11.31 9.67 1.11
CA ALA A 69 12.54 9.34 0.42
C ALA A 69 12.66 10.03 -0.93
N GLY A 70 11.74 10.93 -1.27
CA GLY A 70 11.81 11.71 -2.51
C GLY A 70 11.03 11.12 -3.67
N ALA A 71 10.35 9.99 -3.48
CA ALA A 71 9.56 9.38 -4.55
C ALA A 71 8.17 10.01 -4.59
N ALA A 72 7.53 9.92 -5.77
CA ALA A 72 6.10 10.23 -5.90
C ALA A 72 5.40 8.89 -6.12
N PRO A 73 4.90 8.26 -5.05
CA PRO A 73 4.43 6.88 -5.16
C PRO A 73 3.24 6.77 -6.11
N HIS A 74 3.33 5.83 -7.02
CA HIS A 74 2.28 5.54 -7.97
C HIS A 74 1.60 4.24 -7.53
N ILE A 75 0.28 4.30 -7.31
CA ILE A 75 -0.49 3.16 -6.85
C ILE A 75 -1.17 2.55 -8.07
N GLU A 76 -0.89 1.28 -8.34
CA GLU A 76 -1.47 0.56 -9.47
C GLU A 76 -2.43 -0.50 -8.96
N GLY A 77 -3.63 -0.52 -9.52
CA GLY A 77 -4.66 -1.48 -9.15
C GLY A 77 -5.72 -0.89 -8.25
N GLU A 78 -6.88 -1.51 -8.28
CA GLU A 78 -8.03 -1.03 -7.53
C GLU A 78 -8.71 -2.23 -6.86
N PRO A 79 -8.08 -2.82 -5.82
CA PRO A 79 -8.69 -3.98 -5.17
C PRO A 79 -9.96 -3.62 -4.43
N ALA A 80 -10.79 -4.62 -4.16
CA ALA A 80 -12.05 -4.43 -3.45
C ALA A 80 -11.80 -3.74 -2.11
N GLY A 81 -12.61 -2.75 -1.81
CA GLY A 81 -12.55 -1.97 -0.58
C GLY A 81 -11.67 -0.74 -0.67
N LEU A 82 -10.72 -0.68 -1.61
CA LEU A 82 -9.78 0.43 -1.65
C LEU A 82 -10.47 1.74 -2.02
N SER A 83 -11.31 1.72 -3.06
CA SER A 83 -11.98 2.93 -3.51
C SER A 83 -12.88 3.51 -2.43
N GLU A 84 -13.65 2.66 -1.77
CA GLU A 84 -14.55 3.08 -0.69
C GLU A 84 -13.79 3.68 0.47
N LEU A 85 -12.69 3.04 0.87
CA LEU A 85 -11.88 3.54 1.98
C LEU A 85 -11.17 4.83 1.63
N ARG A 86 -10.66 4.93 0.40
CA ARG A 86 -10.01 6.16 -0.06
C ARG A 86 -10.98 7.33 -0.02
N THR A 87 -12.21 7.09 -0.45
CA THR A 87 -13.27 8.10 -0.40
C THR A 87 -13.63 8.44 1.04
N ALA A 88 -13.81 7.44 1.89
CA ALA A 88 -14.20 7.64 3.29
C ALA A 88 -13.16 8.45 4.06
N TYR A 89 -11.88 8.21 3.80
CA TYR A 89 -10.80 8.93 4.46
C TYR A 89 -10.32 10.15 3.68
N ARG A 90 -10.95 10.43 2.53
CA ARG A 90 -10.64 11.59 1.69
C ARG A 90 -9.19 11.61 1.22
N LEU A 91 -8.68 10.45 0.88
CA LEU A 91 -7.30 10.32 0.41
C LEU A 91 -7.24 10.57 -1.10
N THR A 92 -6.10 11.09 -1.56
CA THR A 92 -5.83 11.20 -3.00
C THR A 92 -5.54 9.82 -3.58
N SER A 93 -5.39 9.75 -4.91
CA SER A 93 -5.02 8.48 -5.56
C SER A 93 -3.67 7.97 -5.10
N GLY A 94 -2.80 8.83 -4.57
CA GLY A 94 -1.53 8.41 -3.98
C GLY A 94 -1.61 8.12 -2.49
N LEU A 95 -2.84 7.99 -1.95
CA LEU A 95 -3.09 7.67 -0.54
C LEU A 95 -2.55 8.74 0.40
N ASP A 96 -2.71 9.99 -0.01
CA ASP A 96 -2.29 11.15 0.76
C ASP A 96 -3.51 12.02 1.03
N PHE A 97 -3.50 12.76 2.12
CA PHE A 97 -4.59 13.67 2.43
C PHE A 97 -4.47 14.92 1.57
N PRO A 98 -5.56 15.34 0.88
CA PRO A 98 -5.53 16.57 0.11
C PRO A 98 -5.25 17.76 1.04
N GLY A 99 -4.39 18.67 0.57
CA GLY A 99 -4.07 19.86 1.36
C GLY A 99 -3.11 19.63 2.49
N ALA A 100 -2.59 18.39 2.65
CA ALA A 100 -1.55 18.14 3.64
C ALA A 100 -0.31 18.96 3.28
N PRO A 101 0.39 19.53 4.29
CA PRO A 101 1.61 20.27 3.97
C PRO A 101 2.63 19.33 3.35
N THR A 102 3.28 19.81 2.30
CA THR A 102 4.39 19.06 1.74
C THR A 102 5.63 19.43 2.51
N PRO A 103 6.42 18.45 2.85
CA PRO A 103 7.69 18.72 3.53
C PRO A 103 8.66 19.48 2.65
#